data_fba544fb06b83d17967cc99ab4e47913
#
_entry.id   fba544fb06b83d17967cc99ab4e47913
#
_cell.length_a   1.000
_cell.length_b   1.000
_cell.length_c   1.000
_cell.angle_alpha   90.00
_cell.angle_beta   90.00
_cell.angle_gamma   90.00
#
_symmetry.space_group_name_H-M   'P 1'
#
loop_
_entity.id
_entity.type
_entity.pdbx_description
1 polymer ?
#
loop_
_entity_poly.entity_id
_entity_poly.type
_entity_poly.pdbx_seq_one_letter_code
_entity_poly.pdbx_strand_id
1 'polypeptide(L)'
;LIAPSENMSTDYEASEEEIFKLIHIIEEVAKGNYSNDIMEFTKPGHAEMIQRVAEAMGMMMVRVEAREVRLEQLIEELRDLNRLLEKNTTQTVIAIAHALGARDKYTEGHAHRVSVYSERLARKMGLPEKEVEKIRVGGVLHDIGKIGFSDRIFSDEDVKFSEGMFEEIKKHPEIGVDILKDLTFLGPVLDYVHYHHESLDGTGYPDGLKDEEIPLGAKIISVADCFDAVTTERSYQKGRTMEEAFAILREMGGKMSPELVEAFIEEIQENGML
;
A
#
# COMPACT_ATOMS: atom_id res chain seq x y z
N LEU A 1 -36.54 85.67 3.60
CA LEU A 1 -36.37 84.76 4.72
C LEU A 1 -36.33 83.35 4.09
N ILE A 2 -35.10 82.91 3.85
CA ILE A 2 -34.83 81.52 3.43
C ILE A 2 -34.41 80.78 4.71
N ALA A 3 -35.17 79.75 5.09
CA ALA A 3 -34.80 78.87 6.20
C ALA A 3 -33.58 78.00 5.80
N PRO A 4 -32.63 77.81 6.68
CA PRO A 4 -31.55 76.88 6.38
C PRO A 4 -32.06 75.43 6.44
N SER A 5 -31.77 74.62 5.40
CA SER A 5 -31.93 73.23 5.41
C SER A 5 -30.95 72.63 6.38
N GLU A 6 -31.43 72.12 7.51
CA GLU A 6 -30.67 71.25 8.41
C GLU A 6 -30.36 69.95 7.68
N ASN A 7 -29.14 69.85 7.19
CA ASN A 7 -28.57 68.58 6.81
C ASN A 7 -28.11 67.91 8.14
N MET A 8 -29.03 67.21 8.80
CA MET A 8 -28.66 66.32 9.91
C MET A 8 -27.96 65.12 9.33
N SER A 9 -26.64 65.14 9.25
CA SER A 9 -25.85 63.95 9.24
C SER A 9 -25.99 63.32 10.62
N THR A 10 -26.85 62.33 10.76
CA THR A 10 -26.86 61.46 11.96
C THR A 10 -25.60 60.62 11.90
N ASP A 11 -24.48 61.15 12.39
CA ASP A 11 -23.32 60.37 12.75
C ASP A 11 -23.74 59.49 13.94
N TYR A 12 -24.14 58.25 13.67
CA TYR A 12 -24.32 57.24 14.71
C TYR A 12 -22.93 56.91 15.28
N GLU A 13 -22.66 57.34 16.53
CA GLU A 13 -21.51 56.81 17.28
C GLU A 13 -21.76 55.32 17.56
N ALA A 14 -20.75 54.46 17.28
CA ALA A 14 -20.82 53.05 17.59
C ALA A 14 -20.95 52.84 19.11
N SER A 15 -21.98 52.15 19.56
CA SER A 15 -22.11 51.78 20.97
C SER A 15 -21.05 50.77 21.39
N GLU A 16 -20.59 50.83 22.62
CA GLU A 16 -19.65 49.81 23.15
C GLU A 16 -20.21 48.37 22.99
N GLU A 17 -21.51 48.20 23.12
CA GLU A 17 -22.20 46.92 22.99
C GLU A 17 -22.11 46.37 21.55
N GLU A 18 -22.25 47.21 20.53
CA GLU A 18 -22.09 46.81 19.12
C GLU A 18 -20.66 46.38 18.80
N ILE A 19 -19.68 47.12 19.33
CA ILE A 19 -18.27 46.75 19.17
C ILE A 19 -17.97 45.39 19.82
N PHE A 20 -18.45 45.14 21.05
CA PHE A 20 -18.27 43.87 21.72
C PHE A 20 -18.91 42.70 20.97
N LYS A 21 -20.12 42.88 20.44
CA LYS A 21 -20.78 41.86 19.61
C LYS A 21 -19.99 41.56 18.33
N LEU A 22 -19.49 42.60 17.65
CA LEU A 22 -18.68 42.43 16.44
C LEU A 22 -17.37 41.68 16.74
N ILE A 23 -16.68 42.04 17.83
CA ILE A 23 -15.46 41.36 18.27
C ILE A 23 -15.75 39.90 18.57
N HIS A 24 -16.83 39.57 19.26
CA HIS A 24 -17.21 38.19 19.56
C HIS A 24 -17.44 37.35 18.29
N ILE A 25 -18.12 37.91 17.28
CA ILE A 25 -18.30 37.27 15.99
C ILE A 25 -16.94 37.04 15.30
N ILE A 26 -16.04 37.99 15.36
CA ILE A 26 -14.66 37.88 14.81
C ILE A 26 -13.91 36.73 15.48
N GLU A 27 -14.00 36.60 16.81
CA GLU A 27 -13.36 35.55 17.57
C GLU A 27 -13.93 34.14 17.22
N GLU A 28 -15.26 34.04 17.01
CA GLU A 28 -15.89 32.80 16.58
C GLU A 28 -15.47 32.42 15.16
N VAL A 29 -15.41 33.38 14.24
CA VAL A 29 -14.88 33.16 12.88
C VAL A 29 -13.43 32.69 12.91
N ALA A 30 -12.59 33.25 13.79
CA ALA A 30 -11.21 32.82 13.94
C ALA A 30 -11.08 31.39 14.49
N LYS A 31 -12.09 30.85 15.15
CA LYS A 31 -12.19 29.45 15.60
C LYS A 31 -12.76 28.51 14.53
N GLY A 32 -13.14 29.03 13.37
CA GLY A 32 -13.77 28.25 12.29
C GLY A 32 -15.30 28.18 12.35
N ASN A 33 -15.94 28.93 13.26
CA ASN A 33 -17.39 29.01 13.38
C ASN A 33 -17.93 30.13 12.50
N TYR A 34 -18.27 29.84 11.26
CA TYR A 34 -18.80 30.80 10.32
C TYR A 34 -20.32 30.94 10.50
N SER A 35 -20.77 32.10 11.05
CA SER A 35 -22.19 32.45 11.13
C SER A 35 -22.47 33.68 10.29
N ASN A 36 -23.72 33.77 9.79
CA ASN A 36 -24.16 34.96 9.02
C ASN A 36 -24.50 36.16 9.94
N ASP A 37 -24.29 36.08 11.24
CA ASP A 37 -24.63 37.12 12.22
C ASP A 37 -23.93 38.46 11.94
N ILE A 38 -22.75 38.41 11.33
CA ILE A 38 -22.03 39.59 10.90
C ILE A 38 -22.80 40.42 9.89
N MET A 39 -23.68 39.81 9.09
CA MET A 39 -24.48 40.49 8.08
C MET A 39 -25.55 41.41 8.71
N GLU A 40 -25.85 41.25 9.99
CA GLU A 40 -26.75 42.14 10.70
C GLU A 40 -26.18 43.53 10.79
N PHE A 41 -24.88 43.67 11.01
CA PHE A 41 -24.14 44.92 11.09
C PHE A 41 -23.95 45.66 9.76
N THR A 42 -24.29 45.04 8.63
CA THR A 42 -24.26 45.71 7.31
C THR A 42 -25.52 46.49 7.01
N LYS A 43 -26.57 46.34 7.86
CA LYS A 43 -27.86 47.03 7.67
C LYS A 43 -27.77 48.52 8.10
N PRO A 44 -28.63 49.41 7.51
CA PRO A 44 -28.73 50.78 7.97
C PRO A 44 -29.12 50.87 9.45
N GLY A 45 -28.50 51.79 10.18
CA GLY A 45 -28.76 51.97 11.62
C GLY A 45 -27.52 51.78 12.50
N HIS A 46 -26.42 51.26 11.92
CA HIS A 46 -25.11 51.16 12.60
C HIS A 46 -24.17 52.24 12.11
N ALA A 47 -23.12 52.56 12.90
CA ALA A 47 -22.08 53.50 12.51
C ALA A 47 -21.42 53.06 11.19
N GLU A 48 -21.12 54.01 10.28
CA GLU A 48 -20.54 53.73 8.96
C GLU A 48 -19.29 52.85 9.04
N MET A 49 -18.45 53.07 10.05
CA MET A 49 -17.23 52.28 10.29
C MET A 49 -17.56 50.82 10.60
N ILE A 50 -18.58 50.54 11.43
CA ILE A 50 -19.03 49.17 11.77
C ILE A 50 -19.57 48.50 10.52
N GLN A 51 -20.40 49.14 9.71
CA GLN A 51 -20.93 48.60 8.48
C GLN A 51 -19.80 48.19 7.53
N ARG A 52 -18.82 49.06 7.30
CA ARG A 52 -17.67 48.76 6.41
C ARG A 52 -16.81 47.60 6.92
N VAL A 53 -16.60 47.52 8.25
CA VAL A 53 -15.87 46.39 8.84
C VAL A 53 -16.66 45.07 8.66
N ALA A 54 -17.96 45.09 8.93
CA ALA A 54 -18.84 43.92 8.76
C ALA A 54 -18.90 43.45 7.30
N GLU A 55 -19.00 44.36 6.34
CA GLU A 55 -18.96 44.03 4.90
C GLU A 55 -17.64 43.38 4.50
N ALA A 56 -16.50 43.99 4.92
CA ALA A 56 -15.19 43.44 4.61
C ALA A 56 -14.98 42.05 5.22
N MET A 57 -15.46 41.84 6.45
CA MET A 57 -15.41 40.53 7.12
C MET A 57 -16.34 39.52 6.47
N GLY A 58 -17.58 39.88 6.12
CA GLY A 58 -18.48 38.98 5.40
C GLY A 58 -17.87 38.49 4.11
N MET A 59 -17.26 39.40 3.33
CA MET A 59 -16.53 39.00 2.10
C MET A 59 -15.32 38.12 2.41
N MET A 60 -14.60 38.36 3.51
CA MET A 60 -13.47 37.52 3.92
C MET A 60 -13.95 36.10 4.30
N MET A 61 -15.03 36.01 5.09
CA MET A 61 -15.62 34.72 5.51
C MET A 61 -16.00 33.87 4.30
N VAL A 62 -16.76 34.43 3.35
CA VAL A 62 -17.15 33.71 2.12
C VAL A 62 -15.94 33.21 1.35
N ARG A 63 -14.85 34.02 1.29
CA ARG A 63 -13.62 33.61 0.60
C ARG A 63 -12.87 32.51 1.36
N VAL A 64 -12.85 32.55 2.68
CA VAL A 64 -12.18 31.53 3.52
C VAL A 64 -12.95 30.22 3.39
N GLU A 65 -14.26 30.24 3.58
CA GLU A 65 -15.12 29.05 3.44
C GLU A 65 -14.98 28.40 2.06
N ALA A 66 -15.04 29.22 0.99
CA ALA A 66 -14.83 28.73 -0.36
C ALA A 66 -13.44 28.09 -0.57
N ARG A 67 -12.40 28.65 0.09
CA ARG A 67 -11.05 28.04 0.04
C ARG A 67 -10.96 26.75 0.81
N GLU A 68 -11.59 26.65 1.98
CA GLU A 68 -11.63 25.42 2.78
C GLU A 68 -12.30 24.29 2.00
N VAL A 69 -13.47 24.52 1.44
CA VAL A 69 -14.17 23.54 0.58
C VAL A 69 -13.28 23.12 -0.60
N ARG A 70 -12.58 24.10 -1.23
CA ARG A 70 -11.70 23.79 -2.36
C ARG A 70 -10.48 22.97 -1.94
N LEU A 71 -9.91 23.26 -0.75
CA LEU A 71 -8.80 22.50 -0.19
C LEU A 71 -9.21 21.06 0.12
N GLU A 72 -10.38 20.85 0.71
CA GLU A 72 -10.91 19.51 0.97
C GLU A 72 -11.08 18.70 -0.33
N GLN A 73 -11.64 19.33 -1.37
CA GLN A 73 -11.76 18.70 -2.68
C GLN A 73 -10.40 18.32 -3.27
N LEU A 74 -9.41 19.23 -3.21
CA LEU A 74 -8.07 18.96 -3.73
C LEU A 74 -7.36 17.86 -2.94
N ILE A 75 -7.55 17.78 -1.63
CA ILE A 75 -6.99 16.71 -0.80
C ILE A 75 -7.57 15.36 -1.25
N GLU A 76 -8.87 15.27 -1.51
CA GLU A 76 -9.48 14.02 -1.96
C GLU A 76 -9.05 13.65 -3.38
N GLU A 77 -9.01 14.62 -4.31
CA GLU A 77 -8.46 14.42 -5.66
C GLU A 77 -7.01 13.89 -5.63
N LEU A 78 -6.16 14.44 -4.74
CA LEU A 78 -4.78 14.00 -4.55
C LEU A 78 -4.70 12.57 -3.98
N ARG A 79 -5.56 12.23 -3.02
CA ARG A 79 -5.60 10.87 -2.45
C ARG A 79 -5.97 9.84 -3.51
N ASP A 80 -6.97 10.15 -4.34
CA ASP A 80 -7.41 9.25 -5.40
C ASP A 80 -6.34 9.09 -6.48
N LEU A 81 -5.67 10.19 -6.86
CA LEU A 81 -4.57 10.15 -7.81
C LEU A 81 -3.38 9.33 -7.29
N ASN A 82 -3.03 9.47 -6.01
CA ASN A 82 -1.97 8.67 -5.39
C ASN A 82 -2.33 7.19 -5.39
N ARG A 83 -3.56 6.81 -5.00
CA ARG A 83 -4.02 5.41 -5.05
C ARG A 83 -3.94 4.82 -6.46
N LEU A 84 -4.33 5.61 -7.46
CA LEU A 84 -4.26 5.19 -8.86
C LEU A 84 -2.81 5.01 -9.31
N LEU A 85 -1.92 5.93 -8.92
CA LEU A 85 -0.50 5.86 -9.24
C LEU A 85 0.15 4.61 -8.62
N GLU A 86 -0.08 4.35 -7.34
CA GLU A 86 0.41 3.17 -6.63
C GLU A 86 -0.06 1.88 -7.31
N LYS A 87 -1.35 1.81 -7.65
CA LYS A 87 -1.93 0.67 -8.37
C LYS A 87 -1.26 0.46 -9.74
N ASN A 88 -1.12 1.50 -10.53
CA ASN A 88 -0.52 1.42 -11.87
C ASN A 88 0.96 1.03 -11.79
N THR A 89 1.69 1.57 -10.82
CA THR A 89 3.11 1.22 -10.60
C THR A 89 3.22 -0.25 -10.20
N THR A 90 2.40 -0.74 -9.27
CA THR A 90 2.36 -2.16 -8.88
C THR A 90 2.09 -3.06 -10.09
N GLN A 91 1.10 -2.72 -10.92
CA GLN A 91 0.79 -3.49 -12.13
C GLN A 91 1.95 -3.49 -13.14
N THR A 92 2.67 -2.38 -13.27
CA THR A 92 3.84 -2.29 -14.14
C THR A 92 4.96 -3.21 -13.66
N VAL A 93 5.24 -3.21 -12.35
CA VAL A 93 6.27 -4.08 -11.77
C VAL A 93 5.88 -5.56 -11.89
N ILE A 94 4.61 -5.90 -11.69
CA ILE A 94 4.07 -7.24 -11.92
C ILE A 94 4.26 -7.66 -13.38
N ALA A 95 3.98 -6.78 -14.34
CA ALA A 95 4.19 -7.07 -15.76
C ALA A 95 5.68 -7.31 -16.09
N ILE A 96 6.59 -6.59 -15.46
CA ILE A 96 8.04 -6.81 -15.59
C ILE A 96 8.43 -8.17 -14.99
N ALA A 97 7.89 -8.54 -13.82
CA ALA A 97 8.15 -9.84 -13.20
C ALA A 97 7.65 -11.00 -14.08
N HIS A 98 6.47 -10.87 -14.69
CA HIS A 98 5.96 -11.84 -15.66
C HIS A 98 6.84 -11.93 -16.93
N ALA A 99 7.34 -10.79 -17.44
CA ALA A 99 8.23 -10.78 -18.58
C ALA A 99 9.58 -11.47 -18.27
N LEU A 100 10.07 -11.33 -17.03
CA LEU A 100 11.23 -12.06 -16.55
C LEU A 100 10.97 -13.57 -16.52
N GLY A 101 9.82 -13.99 -15.96
CA GLY A 101 9.41 -15.39 -15.93
C GLY A 101 9.30 -16.03 -17.35
N ALA A 102 8.90 -15.25 -18.35
CA ALA A 102 8.86 -15.71 -19.75
C ALA A 102 10.26 -15.93 -20.37
N ARG A 103 11.33 -15.34 -19.80
CA ARG A 103 12.72 -15.60 -20.21
C ARG A 103 13.24 -16.94 -19.71
N ASP A 104 12.76 -17.37 -18.57
CA ASP A 104 13.07 -18.65 -17.96
C ASP A 104 11.96 -19.65 -18.27
N LYS A 105 12.19 -20.59 -19.17
CA LYS A 105 11.22 -21.64 -19.55
C LYS A 105 10.70 -22.45 -18.36
N TYR A 106 11.45 -22.47 -17.26
CA TYR A 106 11.10 -23.22 -16.05
C TYR A 106 10.21 -22.41 -15.08
N THR A 107 10.21 -21.09 -15.23
CA THR A 107 9.42 -20.19 -14.37
C THR A 107 8.18 -19.62 -15.08
N GLU A 108 7.89 -20.08 -16.33
CA GLU A 108 6.67 -19.67 -17.01
C GLU A 108 5.44 -20.03 -16.17
N GLY A 109 4.69 -19.01 -15.75
CA GLY A 109 3.53 -19.15 -14.89
C GLY A 109 3.81 -19.43 -13.40
N HIS A 110 5.06 -19.74 -13.00
CA HIS A 110 5.43 -20.00 -11.61
C HIS A 110 5.04 -18.84 -10.68
N ALA A 111 5.51 -17.64 -10.95
CA ALA A 111 5.21 -16.46 -10.13
C ALA A 111 3.69 -16.23 -9.99
N HIS A 112 2.93 -16.48 -11.05
CA HIS A 112 1.47 -16.40 -11.00
C HIS A 112 0.88 -17.48 -10.08
N ARG A 113 1.27 -18.75 -10.24
CA ARG A 113 0.76 -19.86 -9.39
C ARG A 113 1.12 -19.63 -7.92
N VAL A 114 2.38 -19.28 -7.62
CA VAL A 114 2.82 -18.96 -6.26
C VAL A 114 1.99 -17.81 -5.67
N SER A 115 1.70 -16.75 -6.44
CA SER A 115 0.87 -15.65 -5.96
C SER A 115 -0.56 -16.09 -5.62
N VAL A 116 -1.18 -16.91 -6.46
CA VAL A 116 -2.55 -17.39 -6.22
C VAL A 116 -2.59 -18.39 -5.06
N TYR A 117 -1.63 -19.30 -4.95
CA TYR A 117 -1.53 -20.20 -3.81
C TYR A 117 -1.31 -19.44 -2.49
N SER A 118 -0.44 -18.44 -2.50
CA SER A 118 -0.20 -17.59 -1.32
C SER A 118 -1.44 -16.79 -0.92
N GLU A 119 -2.18 -16.26 -1.89
CA GLU A 119 -3.45 -15.56 -1.67
C GLU A 119 -4.50 -16.50 -1.04
N ARG A 120 -4.66 -17.70 -1.58
CA ARG A 120 -5.60 -18.71 -1.07
C ARG A 120 -5.26 -19.12 0.35
N LEU A 121 -3.98 -19.40 0.64
CA LEU A 121 -3.51 -19.72 1.99
C LEU A 121 -3.74 -18.56 2.96
N ALA A 122 -3.42 -17.32 2.56
CA ALA A 122 -3.63 -16.15 3.39
C ALA A 122 -5.12 -15.96 3.77
N ARG A 123 -6.04 -16.20 2.82
CA ARG A 123 -7.48 -16.19 3.09
C ARG A 123 -7.93 -17.34 4.00
N LYS A 124 -7.41 -18.55 3.80
CA LYS A 124 -7.67 -19.71 4.67
C LYS A 124 -7.24 -19.44 6.11
N MET A 125 -6.14 -18.71 6.29
CA MET A 125 -5.65 -18.24 7.60
C MET A 125 -6.46 -17.07 8.19
N GLY A 126 -7.47 -16.56 7.49
CA GLY A 126 -8.35 -15.50 7.97
C GLY A 126 -7.72 -14.11 7.98
N LEU A 127 -6.70 -13.85 7.17
CA LEU A 127 -6.04 -12.55 7.11
C LEU A 127 -6.95 -11.48 6.48
N PRO A 128 -6.84 -10.20 6.91
CA PRO A 128 -7.56 -9.10 6.29
C PRO A 128 -7.21 -8.95 4.81
N GLU A 129 -8.18 -8.57 3.96
CA GLU A 129 -8.01 -8.49 2.50
C GLU A 129 -6.80 -7.63 2.07
N LYS A 130 -6.49 -6.58 2.84
CA LYS A 130 -5.30 -5.75 2.59
C LYS A 130 -3.98 -6.51 2.75
N GLU A 131 -3.90 -7.42 3.72
CA GLU A 131 -2.73 -8.28 3.92
C GLU A 131 -2.69 -9.39 2.88
N VAL A 132 -3.84 -9.97 2.52
CA VAL A 132 -3.96 -10.94 1.43
C VAL A 132 -3.42 -10.36 0.12
N GLU A 133 -3.80 -9.12 -0.23
CA GLU A 133 -3.31 -8.48 -1.44
C GLU A 133 -1.79 -8.22 -1.41
N LYS A 134 -1.22 -7.83 -0.27
CA LYS A 134 0.23 -7.68 -0.12
C LYS A 134 0.97 -9.01 -0.31
N ILE A 135 0.44 -10.08 0.28
CA ILE A 135 1.02 -11.42 0.14
C ILE A 135 0.93 -11.89 -1.31
N ARG A 136 -0.20 -11.64 -1.99
CA ARG A 136 -0.37 -11.92 -3.41
C ARG A 136 0.67 -11.20 -4.26
N VAL A 137 0.88 -9.91 -4.02
CA VAL A 137 1.91 -9.11 -4.72
C VAL A 137 3.31 -9.65 -4.41
N GLY A 138 3.60 -9.98 -3.15
CA GLY A 138 4.85 -10.61 -2.75
C GLY A 138 5.11 -11.92 -3.48
N GLY A 139 4.08 -12.77 -3.62
CA GLY A 139 4.17 -14.01 -4.38
C GLY A 139 4.50 -13.82 -5.86
N VAL A 140 4.02 -12.72 -6.50
CA VAL A 140 4.44 -12.39 -7.87
C VAL A 140 5.89 -11.93 -7.93
N LEU A 141 6.34 -11.17 -6.93
CA LEU A 141 7.61 -10.44 -6.95
C LEU A 141 8.76 -11.20 -6.27
N HIS A 142 8.50 -12.32 -5.56
CA HIS A 142 9.50 -13.00 -4.73
C HIS A 142 10.81 -13.29 -5.47
N ASP A 143 10.73 -13.63 -6.73
CA ASP A 143 11.81 -14.03 -7.61
C ASP A 143 12.32 -12.92 -8.54
N ILE A 144 11.88 -11.66 -8.40
CA ILE A 144 12.25 -10.57 -9.32
C ILE A 144 13.77 -10.33 -9.37
N GLY A 145 14.46 -10.62 -8.29
CA GLY A 145 15.92 -10.49 -8.21
C GLY A 145 16.70 -11.44 -9.14
N LYS A 146 16.06 -12.49 -9.67
CA LYS A 146 16.65 -13.38 -10.66
C LYS A 146 17.02 -12.65 -11.98
N ILE A 147 16.51 -11.44 -12.22
CA ILE A 147 16.92 -10.59 -13.33
C ILE A 147 18.43 -10.28 -13.29
N GLY A 148 19.03 -10.28 -12.11
CA GLY A 148 20.47 -10.05 -11.91
C GLY A 148 21.35 -11.26 -12.24
N PHE A 149 20.77 -12.41 -12.55
CA PHE A 149 21.54 -13.62 -12.83
C PHE A 149 22.18 -13.61 -14.21
N SER A 150 23.36 -14.24 -14.29
CA SER A 150 24.01 -14.50 -15.55
C SER A 150 23.21 -15.47 -16.43
N ASP A 151 23.30 -15.34 -17.77
CA ASP A 151 22.60 -16.20 -18.71
C ASP A 151 22.94 -17.70 -18.53
N ARG A 152 24.04 -18.02 -17.87
CA ARG A 152 24.46 -19.39 -17.56
C ARG A 152 23.50 -20.12 -16.62
N ILE A 153 22.80 -19.40 -15.72
CA ILE A 153 21.84 -19.99 -14.77
C ILE A 153 20.57 -20.39 -15.51
N PHE A 154 20.25 -19.73 -16.63
CA PHE A 154 19.07 -20.00 -17.47
C PHE A 154 19.36 -20.94 -18.66
N SER A 155 20.61 -21.41 -18.83
CA SER A 155 20.96 -22.29 -19.95
C SER A 155 20.54 -23.73 -19.68
N ASP A 156 19.95 -24.40 -20.71
CA ASP A 156 19.53 -25.81 -20.70
C ASP A 156 20.72 -26.81 -20.75
N GLU A 157 21.97 -26.33 -20.68
CA GLU A 157 23.11 -27.24 -20.67
C GLU A 157 23.17 -27.96 -19.32
N ASP A 158 23.53 -29.27 -19.34
CA ASP A 158 23.80 -30.12 -18.17
C ASP A 158 24.92 -29.57 -17.28
N VAL A 159 24.78 -28.34 -16.83
CA VAL A 159 25.72 -27.69 -15.91
C VAL A 159 25.42 -28.24 -14.51
N LYS A 160 26.29 -29.13 -14.01
CA LYS A 160 26.29 -29.45 -12.60
C LYS A 160 26.37 -28.14 -11.83
N PHE A 161 25.33 -27.83 -11.05
CA PHE A 161 25.30 -26.67 -10.18
C PHE A 161 26.59 -26.62 -9.35
N SER A 162 27.49 -25.67 -9.66
CA SER A 162 28.68 -25.47 -8.89
C SER A 162 28.34 -24.73 -7.59
N GLU A 163 29.15 -24.89 -6.56
CA GLU A 163 28.97 -24.20 -5.28
C GLU A 163 28.87 -22.67 -5.48
N GLY A 164 29.61 -22.10 -6.43
CA GLY A 164 29.56 -20.68 -6.79
C GLY A 164 28.23 -20.25 -7.42
N MET A 165 27.56 -21.11 -8.19
CA MET A 165 26.23 -20.84 -8.73
C MET A 165 25.16 -20.84 -7.63
N PHE A 166 25.31 -21.71 -6.64
CA PHE A 166 24.38 -21.75 -5.49
C PHE A 166 24.46 -20.46 -4.67
N GLU A 167 25.68 -19.95 -4.46
CA GLU A 167 25.87 -18.67 -3.78
C GLU A 167 25.36 -17.48 -4.60
N GLU A 168 25.39 -17.54 -5.93
CA GLU A 168 24.77 -16.53 -6.79
C GLU A 168 23.24 -16.58 -6.67
N ILE A 169 22.66 -17.78 -6.69
CA ILE A 169 21.21 -17.97 -6.56
C ILE A 169 20.69 -17.42 -5.22
N LYS A 170 21.41 -17.64 -4.13
CA LYS A 170 21.01 -17.14 -2.80
C LYS A 170 20.94 -15.62 -2.69
N LYS A 171 21.49 -14.88 -3.63
CA LYS A 171 21.47 -13.40 -3.61
C LYS A 171 20.21 -12.79 -4.20
N HIS A 172 19.33 -13.59 -4.87
CA HIS A 172 18.17 -12.98 -5.52
C HIS A 172 17.21 -12.27 -4.56
N PRO A 173 17.00 -12.68 -3.28
CA PRO A 173 16.16 -11.92 -2.38
C PRO A 173 16.71 -10.51 -2.11
N GLU A 174 18.02 -10.40 -1.87
CA GLU A 174 18.70 -9.10 -1.68
C GLU A 174 18.62 -8.23 -2.93
N ILE A 175 18.91 -8.81 -4.12
CA ILE A 175 18.79 -8.12 -5.41
C ILE A 175 17.34 -7.68 -5.65
N GLY A 176 16.37 -8.51 -5.31
CA GLY A 176 14.94 -8.20 -5.41
C GLY A 176 14.56 -6.98 -4.58
N VAL A 177 15.01 -6.93 -3.33
CA VAL A 177 14.82 -5.75 -2.47
C VAL A 177 15.50 -4.53 -3.06
N ASP A 178 16.73 -4.63 -3.53
CA ASP A 178 17.46 -3.51 -4.14
C ASP A 178 16.73 -2.93 -5.36
N ILE A 179 16.08 -3.76 -6.17
CA ILE A 179 15.26 -3.32 -7.30
C ILE A 179 14.00 -2.58 -6.84
N LEU A 180 13.39 -3.03 -5.74
CA LEU A 180 12.06 -2.59 -5.31
C LEU A 180 12.09 -1.52 -4.22
N LYS A 181 13.21 -1.27 -3.53
CA LYS A 181 13.33 -0.44 -2.31
C LYS A 181 12.81 0.99 -2.43
N ASP A 182 12.91 1.57 -3.63
CA ASP A 182 12.42 2.92 -3.87
C ASP A 182 10.89 3.00 -4.03
N LEU A 183 10.21 1.85 -4.14
CA LEU A 183 8.77 1.72 -4.19
C LEU A 183 8.19 1.59 -2.79
N THR A 184 8.30 2.66 -1.99
CA THR A 184 7.96 2.67 -0.55
C THR A 184 6.52 2.27 -0.24
N PHE A 185 5.59 2.41 -1.19
CA PHE A 185 4.20 1.99 -1.05
C PHE A 185 4.03 0.47 -0.97
N LEU A 186 5.02 -0.33 -1.40
CA LEU A 186 5.01 -1.78 -1.25
C LEU A 186 5.08 -2.20 0.23
N GLY A 187 5.69 -1.37 1.08
CA GLY A 187 5.75 -1.60 2.52
C GLY A 187 6.26 -3.01 2.87
N PRO A 188 5.45 -3.83 3.60
CA PRO A 188 5.88 -5.17 4.05
C PRO A 188 6.18 -6.16 2.90
N VAL A 189 5.76 -5.88 1.67
CA VAL A 189 6.05 -6.76 0.52
C VAL A 189 7.56 -6.91 0.31
N LEU A 190 8.34 -5.87 0.61
CA LEU A 190 9.81 -5.94 0.53
C LEU A 190 10.37 -7.01 1.47
N ASP A 191 9.85 -7.08 2.70
CA ASP A 191 10.26 -8.10 3.67
C ASP A 191 9.83 -9.50 3.21
N TYR A 192 8.68 -9.63 2.55
CA TYR A 192 8.22 -10.91 2.02
C TYR A 192 9.15 -11.40 0.90
N VAL A 193 9.57 -10.51 0.00
CA VAL A 193 10.55 -10.80 -1.05
C VAL A 193 11.92 -11.13 -0.45
N HIS A 194 12.33 -10.43 0.61
CA HIS A 194 13.65 -10.63 1.23
C HIS A 194 13.75 -11.97 1.95
N TYR A 195 12.69 -12.37 2.67
CA TYR A 195 12.73 -13.46 3.64
C TYR A 195 11.99 -14.74 3.21
N HIS A 196 11.54 -14.87 1.96
CA HIS A 196 10.78 -16.05 1.54
C HIS A 196 11.58 -17.36 1.50
N HIS A 197 12.91 -17.28 1.58
CA HIS A 197 13.82 -18.42 1.72
C HIS A 197 14.37 -18.62 3.13
N GLU A 198 13.87 -17.85 4.10
CA GLU A 198 14.19 -18.15 5.49
C GLU A 198 13.50 -19.43 5.96
N SER A 199 14.11 -20.09 6.95
CA SER A 199 13.63 -21.33 7.53
C SER A 199 13.46 -21.18 9.03
N LEU A 200 12.40 -21.78 9.62
CA LEU A 200 12.11 -21.62 11.05
C LEU A 200 13.27 -22.02 11.95
N ASP A 201 14.10 -22.96 11.51
CA ASP A 201 15.29 -23.44 12.24
C ASP A 201 16.51 -22.51 12.11
N GLY A 202 16.42 -21.43 11.32
CA GLY A 202 17.51 -20.49 11.07
C GLY A 202 18.55 -20.98 10.05
N THR A 203 18.27 -22.06 9.31
CA THR A 203 19.15 -22.56 8.25
C THR A 203 18.85 -21.95 6.88
N GLY A 204 17.88 -21.02 6.83
CA GLY A 204 17.51 -20.27 5.63
C GLY A 204 18.49 -19.17 5.25
N TYR A 205 18.10 -18.36 4.29
CA TYR A 205 18.87 -17.20 3.83
C TYR A 205 17.93 -16.06 3.43
N PRO A 206 18.39 -14.78 3.40
CA PRO A 206 19.79 -14.34 3.50
C PRO A 206 20.30 -14.19 4.95
N ASP A 207 19.45 -13.90 5.95
CA ASP A 207 19.87 -13.45 7.28
C ASP A 207 19.89 -14.58 8.34
N GLY A 208 19.32 -15.76 8.03
CA GLY A 208 19.21 -16.89 8.95
C GLY A 208 18.23 -16.63 10.10
N LEU A 209 17.13 -15.93 9.81
CA LEU A 209 16.07 -15.62 10.75
C LEU A 209 15.40 -16.89 11.28
N LYS A 210 14.86 -16.81 12.50
CA LYS A 210 14.15 -17.91 13.12
C LYS A 210 12.70 -17.55 13.34
N ASP A 211 11.85 -18.53 13.20
CA ASP A 211 10.39 -18.52 13.42
C ASP A 211 9.75 -17.13 13.58
N GLU A 212 9.62 -16.59 14.81
CA GLU A 212 8.93 -15.32 15.06
C GLU A 212 9.56 -14.11 14.35
N GLU A 213 10.84 -14.19 13.98
CA GLU A 213 11.54 -13.14 13.27
C GLU A 213 11.14 -13.09 11.79
N ILE A 214 10.65 -14.22 11.23
CA ILE A 214 10.25 -14.32 9.83
C ILE A 214 8.82 -13.77 9.64
N PRO A 215 8.61 -12.77 8.78
CA PRO A 215 7.28 -12.25 8.50
C PRO A 215 6.30 -13.33 8.02
N LEU A 216 5.07 -13.28 8.51
CA LEU A 216 4.03 -14.26 8.14
C LEU A 216 3.83 -14.38 6.62
N GLY A 217 3.86 -13.24 5.91
CA GLY A 217 3.73 -13.23 4.45
C GLY A 217 4.87 -13.99 3.76
N ALA A 218 6.11 -13.89 4.25
CA ALA A 218 7.25 -14.64 3.74
C ALA A 218 7.09 -16.15 4.00
N LYS A 219 6.63 -16.55 5.19
CA LYS A 219 6.31 -17.96 5.50
C LYS A 219 5.24 -18.53 4.57
N ILE A 220 4.18 -17.76 4.29
CA ILE A 220 3.11 -18.16 3.38
C ILE A 220 3.63 -18.35 1.96
N ILE A 221 4.42 -17.41 1.45
CA ILE A 221 5.04 -17.49 0.12
C ILE A 221 5.98 -18.70 0.03
N SER A 222 6.78 -18.95 1.07
CA SER A 222 7.70 -20.10 1.12
C SER A 222 6.97 -21.44 0.96
N VAL A 223 5.81 -21.62 1.61
CA VAL A 223 4.99 -22.83 1.47
C VAL A 223 4.47 -22.97 0.03
N ALA A 224 3.95 -21.89 -0.53
CA ALA A 224 3.40 -21.86 -1.89
C ALA A 224 4.49 -22.12 -2.95
N ASP A 225 5.66 -21.50 -2.79
CA ASP A 225 6.81 -21.68 -3.68
C ASP A 225 7.32 -23.12 -3.66
N CYS A 226 7.51 -23.70 -2.47
CA CYS A 226 7.92 -25.08 -2.31
C CYS A 226 6.93 -26.04 -2.98
N PHE A 227 5.63 -25.85 -2.79
CA PHE A 227 4.61 -26.69 -3.43
C PHE A 227 4.67 -26.60 -4.95
N ASP A 228 4.73 -25.39 -5.51
CA ASP A 228 4.82 -25.19 -6.95
C ASP A 228 6.11 -25.81 -7.52
N ALA A 229 7.22 -25.65 -6.81
CA ALA A 229 8.51 -26.21 -7.21
C ALA A 229 8.52 -27.75 -7.30
N VAL A 230 7.77 -28.44 -6.43
CA VAL A 230 7.72 -29.91 -6.43
C VAL A 230 6.64 -30.49 -7.31
N THR A 231 5.57 -29.76 -7.60
CA THR A 231 4.45 -30.23 -8.43
C THR A 231 4.61 -29.89 -9.91
N THR A 232 5.33 -28.81 -10.24
CA THR A 232 5.55 -28.40 -11.62
C THR A 232 6.59 -29.28 -12.30
N GLU A 233 6.28 -29.75 -13.52
CA GLU A 233 7.19 -30.53 -14.35
C GLU A 233 8.33 -29.63 -14.84
N ARG A 234 9.58 -30.07 -14.62
CA ARG A 234 10.80 -29.39 -15.09
C ARG A 234 11.57 -30.33 -16.03
N SER A 235 12.37 -29.77 -16.95
CA SER A 235 13.06 -30.58 -17.97
C SER A 235 13.95 -31.70 -17.40
N TYR A 236 14.40 -31.57 -16.15
CA TYR A 236 15.22 -32.56 -15.43
C TYR A 236 14.47 -33.28 -14.31
N GLN A 237 13.19 -32.96 -14.05
CA GLN A 237 12.41 -33.56 -12.98
C GLN A 237 10.94 -33.64 -13.38
N LYS A 238 10.38 -34.86 -13.38
CA LYS A 238 8.94 -35.06 -13.52
C LYS A 238 8.22 -34.48 -12.30
N GLY A 239 7.13 -33.76 -12.51
CA GLY A 239 6.28 -33.25 -11.43
C GLY A 239 5.85 -34.38 -10.49
N ARG A 240 5.86 -34.15 -9.19
CA ARG A 240 5.40 -35.09 -8.18
C ARG A 240 3.88 -35.16 -8.16
N THR A 241 3.34 -36.28 -7.71
CA THR A 241 1.91 -36.38 -7.40
C THR A 241 1.54 -35.51 -6.23
N MET A 242 0.24 -35.22 -6.06
CA MET A 242 -0.25 -34.40 -4.92
C MET A 242 0.14 -35.03 -3.58
N GLU A 243 -0.01 -36.34 -3.45
CA GLU A 243 0.33 -37.08 -2.24
C GLU A 243 1.82 -36.98 -1.91
N GLU A 244 2.68 -37.11 -2.93
CA GLU A 244 4.14 -36.93 -2.76
C GLU A 244 4.49 -35.49 -2.36
N ALA A 245 3.85 -34.47 -2.97
CA ALA A 245 4.07 -33.07 -2.64
C ALA A 245 3.66 -32.77 -1.21
N PHE A 246 2.50 -33.26 -0.76
CA PHE A 246 2.07 -33.10 0.64
C PHE A 246 3.00 -33.80 1.62
N ALA A 247 3.52 -34.98 1.28
CA ALA A 247 4.50 -35.67 2.12
C ALA A 247 5.78 -34.82 2.26
N ILE A 248 6.30 -34.27 1.15
CA ILE A 248 7.48 -33.40 1.16
C ILE A 248 7.25 -32.17 2.02
N LEU A 249 6.11 -31.47 1.89
CA LEU A 249 5.81 -30.29 2.72
C LEU A 249 5.80 -30.64 4.21
N ARG A 250 5.22 -31.79 4.60
CA ARG A 250 5.20 -32.27 6.00
C ARG A 250 6.59 -32.63 6.52
N GLU A 251 7.43 -33.25 5.67
CA GLU A 251 8.83 -33.56 6.02
C GLU A 251 9.68 -32.32 6.27
N MET A 252 9.29 -31.16 5.69
CA MET A 252 9.93 -29.86 5.96
C MET A 252 9.49 -29.19 7.26
N GLY A 253 8.74 -29.88 8.13
CA GLY A 253 8.12 -29.33 9.34
C GLY A 253 9.06 -28.64 10.33
N GLY A 254 10.39 -28.87 10.29
CA GLY A 254 11.37 -28.09 11.05
C GLY A 254 11.77 -26.78 10.37
N LYS A 255 11.47 -26.60 9.10
CA LYS A 255 11.82 -25.44 8.26
C LYS A 255 10.63 -24.56 7.94
N MET A 256 9.44 -25.13 7.85
CA MET A 256 8.18 -24.45 7.57
C MET A 256 7.23 -24.60 8.76
N SER A 257 6.29 -23.66 8.92
CA SER A 257 5.25 -23.73 9.94
C SER A 257 4.31 -24.90 9.66
N PRO A 258 4.22 -25.90 10.58
CA PRO A 258 3.30 -27.00 10.42
C PRO A 258 1.84 -26.56 10.27
N GLU A 259 1.43 -25.49 10.95
CA GLU A 259 0.10 -24.90 10.85
C GLU A 259 -0.19 -24.39 9.43
N LEU A 260 0.75 -23.65 8.83
CA LEU A 260 0.60 -23.17 7.46
C LEU A 260 0.61 -24.31 6.44
N VAL A 261 1.44 -25.32 6.66
CA VAL A 261 1.50 -26.50 5.78
C VAL A 261 0.18 -27.25 5.79
N GLU A 262 -0.39 -27.54 6.96
CA GLU A 262 -1.68 -28.26 7.03
C GLU A 262 -2.84 -27.41 6.48
N ALA A 263 -2.90 -26.11 6.80
CA ALA A 263 -3.91 -25.22 6.24
C ALA A 263 -3.80 -25.15 4.70
N PHE A 264 -2.59 -25.15 4.15
CA PHE A 264 -2.36 -25.17 2.71
C PHE A 264 -2.81 -26.48 2.07
N ILE A 265 -2.49 -27.62 2.68
CA ILE A 265 -2.90 -28.93 2.21
C ILE A 265 -4.43 -29.05 2.17
N GLU A 266 -5.10 -28.62 3.24
CA GLU A 266 -6.57 -28.57 3.29
C GLU A 266 -7.14 -27.69 2.17
N GLU A 267 -6.56 -26.48 1.98
CA GLU A 267 -6.98 -25.57 0.92
C GLU A 267 -6.87 -26.19 -0.47
N ILE A 268 -5.76 -26.87 -0.77
CA ILE A 268 -5.55 -27.54 -2.06
C ILE A 268 -6.49 -28.74 -2.22
N GLN A 269 -6.78 -29.50 -1.16
CA GLN A 269 -7.71 -30.63 -1.20
C GLN A 269 -9.16 -30.17 -1.44
N GLU A 270 -9.56 -29.03 -0.87
CA GLU A 270 -10.90 -28.46 -1.04
C GLU A 270 -11.12 -27.85 -2.43
N ASN A 271 -10.13 -27.13 -2.95
CA ASN A 271 -10.29 -26.25 -4.12
C ASN A 271 -9.45 -26.69 -5.35
N GLY A 272 -8.62 -27.70 -5.21
CA GLY A 272 -7.77 -28.22 -6.30
C GLY A 272 -6.53 -27.36 -6.59
N MET A 273 -5.68 -27.91 -7.48
CA MET A 273 -4.55 -27.16 -8.06
C MET A 273 -5.04 -26.15 -9.12
N LEU A 274 -4.17 -25.21 -9.46
CA LEU A 274 -4.36 -24.27 -10.57
C LEU A 274 -4.09 -24.92 -11.93
#